data_6dca1e33e46ff8da2ef9b5b4a473fcf3
#
_entry.id   6dca1e33e46ff8da2ef9b5b4a473fcf3
#
_cell.length_a   1.000
_cell.length_b   1.000
_cell.length_c   1.000
_cell.angle_alpha   90.00
_cell.angle_beta   90.00
_cell.angle_gamma   90.00
#
_symmetry.space_group_name_H-M   'P 1'
#
loop_
_entity.id
_entity.type
_entity.pdbx_description
1 polymer ?
#
loop_
_entity_poly.entity_id
_entity_poly.type
_entity_poly.pdbx_seq_one_letter_code
_entity_poly.pdbx_strand_id
1 'polypeptide(L)'
;MKETNMKHTLSKSTFLKGLQCHKALYLNKYRPDLRDAITADQQAVFDRGHDVGKLAQDLFPGGADSSPVNRDYAGAVKRTAELIENGEKVIYEAAFLYNGVLCLGDILVKSRGGWKLYEVKSSTGLKDVYLPDAAVQYYIMTGCGIKLTDVSIVYLNN
;
A
#
# COMPACT_ATOMS: atom_id res chain seq x y z
N MET A 1 17.71 22.48 -9.50
CA MET A 1 17.40 21.22 -8.78
C MET A 1 17.01 20.19 -9.82
N LYS A 2 17.74 19.07 -9.93
CA LYS A 2 17.37 18.00 -10.87
C LYS A 2 16.08 17.36 -10.38
N GLU A 3 15.00 17.43 -11.14
CA GLU A 3 13.83 16.58 -10.93
C GLU A 3 14.30 15.14 -10.99
N THR A 4 14.41 14.52 -9.83
CA THR A 4 14.67 13.10 -9.74
C THR A 4 13.40 12.41 -10.21
N ASN A 5 13.43 11.89 -11.44
CA ASN A 5 12.35 11.09 -12.00
C ASN A 5 12.18 9.85 -11.09
N MET A 6 11.30 9.95 -10.09
CA MET A 6 11.06 8.92 -9.08
C MET A 6 10.27 7.77 -9.70
N LYS A 7 10.96 6.98 -10.52
CA LYS A 7 10.39 5.78 -11.11
C LYS A 7 10.63 4.58 -10.19
N HIS A 8 9.56 4.01 -9.64
CA HIS A 8 9.68 2.75 -8.91
C HIS A 8 9.99 1.59 -9.86
N THR A 9 10.76 0.63 -9.38
CA THR A 9 11.09 -0.60 -10.12
C THR A 9 10.13 -1.73 -9.81
N LEU A 10 9.62 -1.78 -8.57
CA LEU A 10 8.64 -2.75 -8.09
C LEU A 10 7.55 -2.04 -7.29
N SER A 11 6.33 -2.54 -7.37
CA SER A 11 5.29 -2.27 -6.37
C SER A 11 5.37 -3.29 -5.22
N LYS A 12 4.75 -2.99 -4.08
CA LYS A 12 4.58 -3.93 -2.96
C LYS A 12 4.09 -5.30 -3.46
N SER A 13 3.04 -5.33 -4.25
CA SER A 13 2.45 -6.57 -4.78
C SER A 13 3.39 -7.35 -5.70
N THR A 14 4.17 -6.67 -6.53
CA THR A 14 5.18 -7.35 -7.38
C THR A 14 6.37 -7.84 -6.57
N PHE A 15 6.78 -7.11 -5.54
CA PHE A 15 7.79 -7.57 -4.60
C PHE A 15 7.36 -8.85 -3.88
N LEU A 16 6.14 -8.89 -3.33
CA LEU A 16 5.57 -10.07 -2.68
C LEU A 16 5.45 -11.26 -3.63
N LYS A 17 5.10 -11.02 -4.90
CA LYS A 17 5.12 -12.06 -5.93
C LYS A 17 6.52 -12.65 -6.12
N GLY A 18 7.55 -11.82 -6.02
CA GLY A 18 8.95 -12.25 -6.08
C GLY A 18 9.35 -13.12 -4.90
N LEU A 19 8.84 -12.84 -3.71
CA LEU A 19 9.07 -13.70 -2.53
C LEU A 19 8.46 -15.10 -2.70
N GLN A 20 7.32 -15.19 -3.36
CA GLN A 20 6.68 -16.47 -3.65
C GLN A 20 7.40 -17.26 -4.75
N CYS A 21 7.77 -16.56 -5.85
CA CYS A 21 8.42 -17.20 -6.99
C CYS A 21 9.12 -16.16 -7.89
N HIS A 22 10.44 -16.23 -8.00
CA HIS A 22 11.22 -15.34 -8.85
C HIS A 22 10.83 -15.43 -10.33
N LYS A 23 10.46 -16.62 -10.83
CA LYS A 23 9.98 -16.80 -12.21
C LYS A 23 8.65 -16.07 -12.42
N ALA A 24 7.73 -16.14 -11.45
CA ALA A 24 6.46 -15.41 -11.52
C ALA A 24 6.67 -13.89 -11.53
N LEU A 25 7.63 -13.39 -10.74
CA LEU A 25 8.02 -11.97 -10.80
C LEU A 25 8.55 -11.58 -12.18
N TYR A 26 9.48 -12.38 -12.72
CA TYR A 26 10.06 -12.14 -14.05
C TYR A 26 8.97 -12.08 -15.13
N LEU A 27 8.10 -13.09 -15.17
CA LEU A 27 7.00 -13.16 -16.14
C LEU A 27 6.03 -12.00 -15.96
N ASN A 28 5.68 -11.67 -14.72
CA ASN A 28 4.82 -10.53 -14.43
C ASN A 28 5.35 -9.21 -14.96
N LYS A 29 6.67 -9.01 -14.89
CA LYS A 29 7.31 -7.75 -15.28
C LYS A 29 7.64 -7.67 -16.78
N TYR A 30 8.12 -8.76 -17.35
CA TYR A 30 8.70 -8.76 -18.71
C TYR A 30 7.84 -9.48 -19.74
N ARG A 31 6.86 -10.27 -19.30
CA ARG A 31 5.96 -11.00 -20.19
C ARG A 31 4.49 -10.84 -19.77
N PRO A 32 4.00 -9.56 -19.72
CA PRO A 32 2.60 -9.29 -19.40
C PRO A 32 1.62 -9.91 -20.41
N ASP A 33 2.10 -10.20 -21.61
CA ASP A 33 1.38 -10.91 -22.67
C ASP A 33 0.96 -12.34 -22.29
N LEU A 34 1.66 -12.95 -21.32
CA LEU A 34 1.35 -14.31 -20.82
C LEU A 34 0.40 -14.31 -19.60
N ARG A 35 -0.15 -13.16 -19.22
CA ARG A 35 -1.12 -13.10 -18.13
C ARG A 35 -2.47 -13.61 -18.62
N ASP A 36 -3.07 -14.47 -17.81
CA ASP A 36 -4.47 -14.83 -18.02
C ASP A 36 -5.39 -13.60 -17.90
N ALA A 37 -6.47 -13.59 -18.64
CA ALA A 37 -7.50 -12.57 -18.48
C ALA A 37 -8.09 -12.65 -17.06
N ILE A 38 -8.41 -11.49 -16.46
CA ILE A 38 -9.08 -11.44 -15.19
C ILE A 38 -10.47 -12.04 -15.34
N THR A 39 -10.77 -13.07 -14.55
CA THR A 39 -12.10 -13.69 -14.54
C THR A 39 -13.09 -12.81 -13.77
N ALA A 40 -14.40 -13.02 -13.99
CA ALA A 40 -15.44 -12.32 -13.25
C ALA A 40 -15.32 -12.54 -11.72
N ASP A 41 -14.96 -13.74 -11.29
CA ASP A 41 -14.75 -14.05 -9.87
C ASP A 41 -13.54 -13.29 -9.29
N GLN A 42 -12.45 -13.19 -10.05
CA GLN A 42 -11.29 -12.39 -9.64
C GLN A 42 -11.63 -10.90 -9.55
N GLN A 43 -12.41 -10.38 -10.50
CA GLN A 43 -12.88 -9.01 -10.46
C GLN A 43 -13.74 -8.75 -9.22
N ALA A 44 -14.68 -9.64 -8.91
CA ALA A 44 -15.52 -9.55 -7.71
C ALA A 44 -14.70 -9.54 -6.40
N VAL A 45 -13.56 -10.26 -6.37
CA VAL A 45 -12.63 -10.21 -5.23
C VAL A 45 -11.94 -8.84 -5.10
N PHE A 46 -11.54 -8.23 -6.23
CA PHE A 46 -10.94 -6.90 -6.23
C PHE A 46 -11.95 -5.83 -5.81
N ASP A 47 -13.18 -5.88 -6.33
CA ASP A 47 -14.25 -4.95 -6.00
C ASP A 47 -14.59 -5.02 -4.50
N ARG A 48 -14.72 -6.23 -3.95
CA ARG A 48 -14.91 -6.43 -2.51
C ARG A 48 -13.74 -5.89 -1.69
N GLY A 49 -12.50 -6.08 -2.15
CA GLY A 49 -11.31 -5.50 -1.49
C GLY A 49 -11.40 -3.99 -1.41
N HIS A 50 -11.82 -3.35 -2.50
CA HIS A 50 -11.99 -1.90 -2.56
C HIS A 50 -13.11 -1.39 -1.63
N ASP A 51 -14.26 -2.09 -1.61
CA ASP A 51 -15.39 -1.72 -0.75
C ASP A 51 -15.04 -1.84 0.73
N VAL A 52 -14.34 -2.92 1.12
CA VAL A 52 -13.85 -3.10 2.50
C VAL A 52 -12.81 -2.05 2.87
N GLY A 53 -11.94 -1.67 1.93
CA GLY A 53 -11.00 -0.57 2.11
C GLY A 53 -11.70 0.74 2.44
N LYS A 54 -12.76 1.08 1.70
CA LYS A 54 -13.57 2.27 1.97
C LYS A 54 -14.30 2.20 3.31
N LEU A 55 -14.91 1.06 3.63
CA LEU A 55 -15.58 0.84 4.91
C LEU A 55 -14.61 1.01 6.09
N ALA A 56 -13.37 0.55 5.95
CA ALA A 56 -12.37 0.69 6.99
C ALA A 56 -11.98 2.16 7.26
N GLN A 57 -12.12 3.06 6.27
CA GLN A 57 -11.88 4.50 6.47
C GLN A 57 -12.87 5.12 7.44
N ASP A 58 -14.09 4.57 7.58
CA ASP A 58 -15.08 5.03 8.56
C ASP A 58 -14.63 4.83 10.02
N LEU A 59 -13.68 3.91 10.26
CA LEU A 59 -13.05 3.74 11.57
C LEU A 59 -12.09 4.90 11.93
N PHE A 60 -11.65 5.67 10.93
CA PHE A 60 -10.69 6.76 11.07
C PHE A 60 -11.16 7.98 10.27
N PRO A 61 -12.30 8.59 10.61
CA PRO A 61 -12.94 9.62 9.80
C PRO A 61 -12.09 10.89 9.70
N GLY A 62 -12.29 11.64 8.62
CA GLY A 62 -11.65 12.94 8.39
C GLY A 62 -10.23 12.84 7.84
N GLY A 63 -9.82 11.70 7.32
CA GLY A 63 -8.52 11.53 6.69
C GLY A 63 -8.43 12.17 5.30
N ALA A 64 -7.22 12.54 4.90
CA ALA A 64 -6.89 13.04 3.57
C ALA A 64 -6.51 11.87 2.64
N ASP A 65 -7.10 11.85 1.43
CA ASP A 65 -6.81 10.83 0.43
C ASP A 65 -5.54 11.18 -0.37
N SER A 66 -4.58 10.26 -0.40
CA SER A 66 -3.34 10.35 -1.18
C SER A 66 -3.30 9.37 -2.36
N SER A 67 -4.42 8.79 -2.75
CA SER A 67 -4.50 7.85 -3.88
C SER A 67 -3.87 8.40 -5.15
N PRO A 68 -3.17 7.58 -5.94
CA PRO A 68 -2.59 8.02 -7.20
C PRO A 68 -3.69 8.32 -8.23
N VAL A 69 -3.75 9.55 -8.73
CA VAL A 69 -4.67 9.96 -9.81
C VAL A 69 -4.05 9.56 -11.13
N ASN A 70 -4.81 8.89 -12.01
CA ASN A 70 -4.33 8.45 -13.33
C ASN A 70 -3.00 7.66 -13.30
N ARG A 71 -2.77 6.88 -12.24
CA ARG A 71 -1.51 6.14 -12.00
C ARG A 71 -0.28 7.04 -11.80
N ASP A 72 -0.47 8.29 -11.41
CA ASP A 72 0.63 9.17 -11.01
C ASP A 72 1.09 8.84 -9.58
N TYR A 73 1.90 7.80 -9.48
CA TYR A 73 2.48 7.35 -8.21
C TYR A 73 3.51 8.33 -7.64
N ALA A 74 4.24 9.05 -8.51
CA ALA A 74 5.20 10.06 -8.06
C ALA A 74 4.47 11.24 -7.41
N GLY A 75 3.37 11.70 -8.00
CA GLY A 75 2.50 12.71 -7.41
C GLY A 75 1.86 12.25 -6.10
N ALA A 76 1.47 10.97 -5.99
CA ALA A 76 0.95 10.42 -4.74
C ALA A 76 2.01 10.43 -3.63
N VAL A 77 3.26 10.04 -3.92
CA VAL A 77 4.38 10.09 -2.95
C VAL A 77 4.62 11.52 -2.48
N LYS A 78 4.63 12.48 -3.40
CA LYS A 78 4.79 13.90 -3.08
C LYS A 78 3.64 14.40 -2.20
N ARG A 79 2.40 14.10 -2.57
CA ARG A 79 1.20 14.48 -1.80
C ARG A 79 1.22 13.89 -0.39
N THR A 80 1.62 12.62 -0.23
CA THR A 80 1.77 12.01 1.10
C THR A 80 2.76 12.79 1.96
N ALA A 81 3.92 13.18 1.41
CA ALA A 81 4.90 13.98 2.13
C ALA A 81 4.34 15.35 2.54
N GLU A 82 3.68 16.04 1.63
CA GLU A 82 3.02 17.33 1.89
C GLU A 82 1.95 17.23 2.98
N LEU A 83 1.12 16.18 2.96
CA LEU A 83 0.11 15.94 4.00
C LEU A 83 0.75 15.72 5.37
N ILE A 84 1.83 14.95 5.44
CA ILE A 84 2.59 14.73 6.69
C ILE A 84 3.20 16.04 7.21
N GLU A 85 3.81 16.84 6.34
CA GLU A 85 4.40 18.14 6.67
C GLU A 85 3.34 19.13 7.15
N ASN A 86 2.16 19.14 6.54
CA ASN A 86 1.03 19.97 6.92
C ASN A 86 0.34 19.53 8.22
N GLY A 87 0.78 18.41 8.82
CA GLY A 87 0.30 17.97 10.11
C GLY A 87 -0.99 17.15 10.06
N GLU A 88 -1.35 16.61 8.88
CA GLU A 88 -2.48 15.69 8.76
C GLU A 88 -2.33 14.52 9.73
N LYS A 89 -3.44 14.11 10.32
CA LYS A 89 -3.44 13.06 11.34
C LYS A 89 -3.84 11.70 10.82
N VAL A 90 -4.62 11.67 9.74
CA VAL A 90 -5.06 10.46 9.07
C VAL A 90 -4.87 10.63 7.57
N ILE A 91 -4.16 9.70 6.94
CA ILE A 91 -3.90 9.71 5.50
C ILE A 91 -4.30 8.36 4.93
N TYR A 92 -5.20 8.36 3.96
CA TYR A 92 -5.59 7.17 3.22
C TYR A 92 -4.70 6.98 1.99
N GLU A 93 -4.42 5.72 1.64
CA GLU A 93 -3.59 5.35 0.50
C GLU A 93 -2.22 6.06 0.49
N ALA A 94 -1.61 6.17 1.67
CA ALA A 94 -0.35 6.87 1.86
C ALA A 94 0.78 6.22 1.05
N ALA A 95 1.31 6.94 0.04
CA ALA A 95 2.28 6.41 -0.91
C ALA A 95 3.72 6.68 -0.46
N PHE A 96 4.55 5.64 -0.47
CA PHE A 96 5.98 5.70 -0.11
C PHE A 96 6.83 4.96 -1.13
N LEU A 97 8.00 5.51 -1.42
CA LEU A 97 8.98 4.92 -2.31
C LEU A 97 10.35 4.85 -1.63
N TYR A 98 10.85 3.64 -1.40
CA TYR A 98 12.16 3.41 -0.82
C TYR A 98 12.88 2.26 -1.53
N ASN A 99 14.17 2.44 -1.84
CA ASN A 99 14.99 1.47 -2.56
C ASN A 99 14.32 0.90 -3.84
N GLY A 100 13.60 1.76 -4.57
CA GLY A 100 12.91 1.39 -5.81
C GLY A 100 11.63 0.58 -5.61
N VAL A 101 11.17 0.36 -4.38
CA VAL A 101 9.91 -0.33 -4.09
C VAL A 101 8.86 0.68 -3.64
N LEU A 102 7.74 0.72 -4.34
CA LEU A 102 6.57 1.54 -4.03
C LEU A 102 5.59 0.75 -3.18
N CYS A 103 5.09 1.35 -2.10
CA CYS A 103 3.89 0.87 -1.41
C CYS A 103 2.87 2.00 -1.24
N LEU A 104 1.61 1.60 -1.15
CA LEU A 104 0.52 2.41 -0.64
C LEU A 104 0.05 1.75 0.65
N GLY A 105 0.02 2.52 1.73
CA GLY A 105 -0.52 2.06 3.00
C GLY A 105 -1.97 2.47 3.10
N ASP A 106 -2.87 1.53 3.37
CA ASP A 106 -4.32 1.77 3.29
C ASP A 106 -4.76 2.91 4.21
N ILE A 107 -4.38 2.87 5.49
CA ILE A 107 -4.73 3.93 6.45
C ILE A 107 -3.51 4.21 7.36
N LEU A 108 -2.96 5.40 7.29
CA LEU A 108 -1.85 5.86 8.10
C LEU A 108 -2.34 6.87 9.14
N VAL A 109 -2.16 6.58 10.42
CA VAL A 109 -2.71 7.39 11.52
C VAL A 109 -1.59 7.93 12.40
N LYS A 110 -1.59 9.23 12.66
CA LYS A 110 -0.68 9.88 13.61
C LYS A 110 -1.05 9.47 15.03
N SER A 111 -0.07 8.99 15.78
CA SER A 111 -0.22 8.58 17.16
C SER A 111 0.79 9.26 18.08
N ARG A 112 0.63 9.09 19.39
CA ARG A 112 1.63 9.56 20.36
C ARG A 112 2.95 8.84 20.15
N GLY A 113 3.92 9.56 19.66
CA GLY A 113 5.29 9.05 19.44
C GLY A 113 5.62 8.60 18.02
N GLY A 114 4.69 8.62 17.05
CA GLY A 114 4.95 8.27 15.66
C GLY A 114 3.68 8.05 14.86
N TRP A 115 3.72 7.11 13.95
CA TRP A 115 2.61 6.72 13.08
C TRP A 115 2.24 5.27 13.29
N LYS A 116 0.99 4.94 13.03
CA LYS A 116 0.48 3.56 12.95
C LYS A 116 -0.07 3.33 11.55
N LEU A 117 0.26 2.18 10.99
CA LEU A 117 -0.30 1.73 9.73
C LEU A 117 -1.39 0.69 10.01
N TYR A 118 -2.52 0.84 9.36
CA TYR A 118 -3.59 -0.14 9.32
C TYR A 118 -3.71 -0.65 7.89
N GLU A 119 -3.36 -1.91 7.70
CA GLU A 119 -3.48 -2.62 6.41
C GLU A 119 -4.80 -3.38 6.39
N VAL A 120 -5.64 -3.08 5.42
CA VAL A 120 -7.01 -3.60 5.33
C VAL A 120 -7.06 -4.86 4.48
N LYS A 121 -7.78 -5.87 4.95
CA LYS A 121 -7.97 -7.14 4.26
C LYS A 121 -9.45 -7.52 4.23
N SER A 122 -9.96 -7.89 3.06
CA SER A 122 -11.35 -8.35 2.88
C SER A 122 -11.58 -9.80 3.31
N SER A 123 -10.66 -10.39 4.06
CA SER A 123 -10.79 -11.73 4.65
C SER A 123 -11.44 -11.67 6.02
N THR A 124 -11.95 -12.80 6.48
CA THR A 124 -12.58 -12.97 7.81
C THR A 124 -11.62 -13.49 8.88
N GLY A 125 -10.30 -13.44 8.62
CA GLY A 125 -9.28 -13.88 9.57
C GLY A 125 -7.87 -13.58 9.09
N LEU A 126 -6.91 -13.71 9.99
CA LEU A 126 -5.49 -13.55 9.70
C LEU A 126 -4.97 -14.71 8.85
N LYS A 127 -4.04 -14.39 7.93
CA LYS A 127 -3.34 -15.35 7.08
C LYS A 127 -1.84 -15.08 7.14
N ASP A 128 -1.02 -16.12 7.07
CA ASP A 128 0.45 -16.01 7.14
C ASP A 128 1.04 -15.08 6.07
N VAL A 129 0.39 -14.99 4.90
CA VAL A 129 0.80 -14.10 3.81
C VAL A 129 0.71 -12.60 4.16
N TYR A 130 0.02 -12.23 5.24
CA TYR A 130 -0.07 -10.82 5.66
C TYR A 130 1.17 -10.37 6.43
N LEU A 131 1.95 -11.28 7.02
CA LEU A 131 3.20 -10.93 7.71
C LEU A 131 4.25 -10.34 6.76
N PRO A 132 4.61 -10.98 5.62
CA PRO A 132 5.52 -10.37 4.66
C PRO A 132 4.94 -9.09 4.03
N ASP A 133 3.62 -8.96 3.88
CA ASP A 133 2.98 -7.74 3.40
C ASP A 133 3.20 -6.57 4.38
N ALA A 134 2.93 -6.79 5.67
CA ALA A 134 3.19 -5.80 6.72
C ALA A 134 4.69 -5.47 6.84
N ALA A 135 5.56 -6.48 6.77
CA ALA A 135 7.00 -6.31 6.90
C ALA A 135 7.60 -5.45 5.78
N VAL A 136 7.19 -5.63 4.52
CA VAL A 136 7.69 -4.82 3.42
C VAL A 136 7.21 -3.37 3.52
N GLN A 137 6.00 -3.13 3.97
CA GLN A 137 5.49 -1.79 4.21
C GLN A 137 6.24 -1.10 5.35
N TYR A 138 6.45 -1.83 6.47
CA TYR A 138 7.26 -1.34 7.57
C TYR A 138 8.67 -0.93 7.10
N TYR A 139 9.33 -1.78 6.32
CA TYR A 139 10.66 -1.50 5.76
C TYR A 139 10.66 -0.24 4.88
N ILE A 140 9.69 -0.11 3.97
CA ILE A 140 9.62 1.02 3.05
C ILE A 140 9.36 2.32 3.81
N MET A 141 8.37 2.34 4.68
CA MET A 141 7.96 3.55 5.41
C MET A 141 9.05 4.02 6.38
N THR A 142 9.67 3.10 7.12
CA THR A 142 10.79 3.45 8.01
C THR A 142 12.02 3.90 7.24
N GLY A 143 12.28 3.31 6.08
CA GLY A 143 13.32 3.78 5.15
C GLY A 143 13.09 5.19 4.60
N CYS A 144 11.82 5.62 4.47
CA CYS A 144 11.46 7.01 4.17
C CYS A 144 11.53 7.95 5.38
N GLY A 145 11.99 7.48 6.53
CA GLY A 145 12.11 8.31 7.76
C GLY A 145 10.82 8.40 8.58
N ILE A 146 9.79 7.62 8.23
CA ILE A 146 8.56 7.56 9.03
C ILE A 146 8.82 6.77 10.30
N LYS A 147 8.62 7.40 11.46
CA LYS A 147 8.66 6.70 12.74
C LYS A 147 7.38 5.87 12.88
N LEU A 148 7.38 4.68 12.29
CA LEU A 148 6.26 3.75 12.37
C LEU A 148 6.34 2.97 13.68
N THR A 149 5.32 3.09 14.52
CA THR A 149 5.27 2.47 15.86
C THR A 149 4.49 1.17 15.89
N ASP A 150 3.63 0.95 14.90
CA ASP A 150 2.78 -0.23 14.81
C ASP A 150 2.32 -0.45 13.36
N VAL A 151 2.12 -1.73 12.99
CA VAL A 151 1.44 -2.16 11.76
C VAL A 151 0.37 -3.17 12.15
N SER A 152 -0.88 -2.78 12.01
CA SER A 152 -2.04 -3.60 12.36
C SER A 152 -2.78 -4.07 11.12
N ILE A 153 -3.25 -5.31 11.13
CA ILE A 153 -4.13 -5.84 10.07
C ILE A 153 -5.59 -5.64 10.50
N VAL A 154 -6.35 -4.95 9.66
CA VAL A 154 -7.80 -4.77 9.81
C VAL A 154 -8.49 -5.77 8.87
N TYR A 155 -9.37 -6.60 9.41
CA TYR A 155 -10.10 -7.61 8.64
C TYR A 155 -11.56 -7.69 9.10
N LEU A 156 -12.41 -8.34 8.30
CA LEU A 156 -13.83 -8.49 8.61
C LEU A 156 -14.01 -9.45 9.79
N ASN A 157 -14.79 -9.02 10.80
CA ASN A 157 -15.20 -9.88 11.89
C ASN A 157 -16.61 -10.41 11.60
N ASN A 158 -16.77 -11.72 11.59
CA ASN A 158 -18.06 -12.40 11.41
C ASN A 158 -18.67 -12.74 12.76
#